data_2b579ab4b927d0a7d96dea3a64859001
#
_entry.id   2b579ab4b927d0a7d96dea3a64859001
#
_cell.length_a   1.000
_cell.length_b   1.000
_cell.length_c   1.000
_cell.angle_alpha   90.00
_cell.angle_beta   90.00
_cell.angle_gamma   90.00
#
_symmetry.space_group_name_H-M   'P 1'
#
loop_
_entity.id
_entity.type
_entity.pdbx_description
1 polymer ?
#
loop_
_entity_poly.entity_id
_entity_poly.type
_entity_poly.pdbx_seq_one_letter_code
_entity_poly.pdbx_strand_id
1 'polypeptide(L)'
;MCEERFYWVLLYTRWIEPENWPKISQFWFGDMPPIIRNIIPKVALKEVRGNLKAQGVGRHSREDIYALGEHDIAALAGALGDKDFFFGADPCGTDAVTYPFIEGVLMEALPSPLLEVAKSFPALAAYRDRCRALWFAEL
;
A
#
# COMPACT_ATOMS: atom_id res chain seq x y z
N MET A 1 -1.57 10.56 8.56
CA MET A 1 -2.38 10.02 7.46
C MET A 1 -1.77 8.71 6.95
N CYS A 2 -0.57 8.70 6.36
CA CYS A 2 0.01 7.48 5.77
C CYS A 2 0.11 6.32 6.75
N GLU A 3 0.75 6.50 7.90
CA GLU A 3 0.97 5.44 8.90
C GLU A 3 -0.29 5.10 9.71
N GLU A 4 -1.18 6.08 9.94
CA GLU A 4 -2.35 5.92 10.80
C GLU A 4 -3.57 5.30 10.10
N ARG A 5 -3.75 5.56 8.80
CA ARG A 5 -4.92 5.10 8.06
C ARG A 5 -4.56 4.40 6.76
N PHE A 6 -3.81 5.06 5.87
CA PHE A 6 -3.51 4.52 4.54
C PHE A 6 -2.73 3.20 4.60
N TYR A 7 -1.79 3.05 5.55
CA TYR A 7 -1.14 1.78 5.83
C TYR A 7 -2.13 0.64 6.04
N TRP A 8 -3.15 0.86 6.87
CA TRP A 8 -4.14 -0.16 7.20
C TRP A 8 -5.07 -0.49 6.03
N VAL A 9 -5.37 0.51 5.20
CA VAL A 9 -6.10 0.29 3.94
C VAL A 9 -5.25 -0.56 2.99
N LEU A 10 -3.97 -0.25 2.79
CA LEU A 10 -3.07 -1.08 1.96
C LEU A 10 -2.86 -2.47 2.55
N LEU A 11 -2.78 -2.60 3.87
CA LEU A 11 -2.71 -3.90 4.54
C LEU A 11 -3.97 -4.73 4.24
N TYR A 12 -5.15 -4.10 4.30
CA TYR A 12 -6.41 -4.74 3.93
C TYR A 12 -6.38 -5.25 2.49
N THR A 13 -5.97 -4.41 1.52
CA THR A 13 -5.93 -4.79 0.10
C THR A 13 -5.03 -5.98 -0.17
N ARG A 14 -3.95 -6.12 0.59
CA ARG A 14 -2.95 -7.18 0.40
C ARG A 14 -3.32 -8.48 1.10
N TRP A 15 -3.79 -8.39 2.34
CA TRP A 15 -3.99 -9.55 3.20
C TRP A 15 -5.41 -10.07 3.24
N ILE A 16 -6.41 -9.21 3.01
CA ILE A 16 -7.82 -9.59 3.17
C ILE A 16 -8.50 -9.85 1.82
N GLU A 17 -8.10 -9.14 0.76
CA GLU A 17 -8.66 -9.35 -0.57
C GLU A 17 -8.32 -10.74 -1.12
N PRO A 18 -9.35 -11.50 -1.57
CA PRO A 18 -9.17 -12.87 -2.05
C PRO A 18 -8.21 -13.01 -3.24
N GLU A 19 -8.11 -11.99 -4.09
CA GLU A 19 -7.21 -11.97 -5.25
C GLU A 19 -5.73 -11.83 -4.86
N ASN A 20 -5.45 -11.10 -3.79
CA ASN A 20 -4.09 -10.73 -3.40
C ASN A 20 -3.51 -11.68 -2.35
N TRP A 21 -4.34 -12.20 -1.45
CA TRP A 21 -3.89 -13.08 -0.38
C TRP A 21 -3.06 -14.28 -0.85
N PRO A 22 -3.42 -15.02 -1.91
CA PRO A 22 -2.59 -16.13 -2.38
C PRO A 22 -1.19 -15.71 -2.79
N LYS A 23 -1.04 -14.54 -3.43
CA LYS A 23 0.25 -13.97 -3.86
C LYS A 23 1.10 -13.58 -2.65
N ILE A 24 0.49 -12.89 -1.69
CA ILE A 24 1.15 -12.51 -0.43
C ILE A 24 1.55 -13.73 0.38
N SER A 25 0.66 -14.72 0.49
CA SER A 25 0.94 -15.97 1.18
C SER A 25 2.09 -16.75 0.54
N GLN A 26 2.11 -16.82 -0.79
CA GLN A 26 3.21 -17.47 -1.52
C GLN A 26 4.53 -16.72 -1.34
N PHE A 27 4.51 -15.39 -1.41
CA PHE A 27 5.71 -14.56 -1.27
C PHE A 27 6.36 -14.72 0.12
N TRP A 28 5.57 -14.66 1.19
CA TRP A 28 6.10 -14.70 2.56
C TRP A 28 6.33 -16.10 3.11
N PHE A 29 5.57 -17.09 2.64
CA PHE A 29 5.53 -18.41 3.27
C PHE A 29 5.82 -19.56 2.29
N GLY A 30 6.02 -19.25 1.00
CA GLY A 30 6.16 -20.26 -0.05
C GLY A 30 7.32 -21.22 0.17
N ASP A 31 8.45 -20.73 0.68
CA ASP A 31 9.68 -21.50 0.91
C ASP A 31 9.70 -22.26 2.25
N MET A 32 8.63 -22.14 3.04
CA MET A 32 8.52 -22.85 4.33
C MET A 32 8.26 -24.35 4.14
N PRO A 33 8.71 -25.18 5.09
CA PRO A 33 8.36 -26.62 5.11
C PRO A 33 6.84 -26.84 5.04
N PRO A 34 6.36 -27.93 4.40
CA PRO A 34 4.94 -28.10 4.10
C PRO A 34 4.00 -28.01 5.30
N ILE A 35 4.40 -28.52 6.45
CA ILE A 35 3.58 -28.49 7.68
C ILE A 35 3.43 -27.03 8.16
N ILE A 36 4.54 -26.29 8.23
CA ILE A 36 4.59 -24.90 8.70
C ILE A 36 3.84 -24.00 7.72
N ARG A 37 4.05 -24.19 6.41
CA ARG A 37 3.38 -23.46 5.34
C ARG A 37 1.86 -23.58 5.38
N ASN A 38 1.30 -24.66 5.92
CA ASN A 38 -0.14 -24.83 6.04
C ASN A 38 -0.73 -24.19 7.32
N ILE A 39 0.09 -23.88 8.31
CA ILE A 39 -0.34 -23.35 9.61
C ILE A 39 -0.07 -21.86 9.73
N ILE A 40 1.17 -21.43 9.50
CA ILE A 40 1.61 -20.05 9.75
C ILE A 40 0.80 -19.01 8.96
N PRO A 41 0.48 -19.19 7.67
CA PRO A 41 -0.33 -18.20 6.94
C PRO A 41 -1.72 -17.99 7.56
N LYS A 42 -2.33 -19.03 8.09
CA LYS A 42 -3.65 -18.93 8.74
C LYS A 42 -3.58 -18.16 10.05
N VAL A 43 -2.52 -18.39 10.82
CA VAL A 43 -2.27 -17.65 12.08
C VAL A 43 -1.99 -16.18 11.77
N ALA A 44 -1.10 -15.89 10.83
CA ALA A 44 -0.77 -14.54 10.40
C ALA A 44 -2.01 -13.79 9.88
N LEU A 45 -2.83 -14.43 9.03
CA LEU A 45 -4.06 -13.83 8.52
C LEU A 45 -5.06 -13.54 9.65
N LYS A 46 -5.18 -14.42 10.63
CA LYS A 46 -6.05 -14.20 11.80
C LYS A 46 -5.55 -13.01 12.64
N GLU A 47 -4.25 -12.88 12.82
CA GLU A 47 -3.64 -11.76 13.53
C GLU A 47 -3.86 -10.44 12.78
N VAL A 48 -3.60 -10.39 11.48
CA VAL A 48 -3.84 -9.21 10.65
C VAL A 48 -5.31 -8.77 10.71
N ARG A 49 -6.26 -9.70 10.63
CA ARG A 49 -7.69 -9.39 10.80
C ARG A 49 -8.00 -8.82 12.19
N GLY A 50 -7.38 -9.37 13.23
CA GLY A 50 -7.52 -8.86 14.59
C GLY A 50 -6.99 -7.43 14.73
N ASN A 51 -5.81 -7.16 14.18
CA ASN A 51 -5.17 -5.85 14.20
C ASN A 51 -5.95 -4.80 13.40
N LEU A 52 -6.43 -5.15 12.20
CA LEU A 52 -7.32 -4.28 11.41
C LEU A 52 -8.59 -3.90 12.18
N LYS A 53 -9.21 -4.87 12.87
CA LYS A 53 -10.41 -4.63 13.69
C LYS A 53 -10.10 -3.79 14.93
N ALA A 54 -8.96 -4.03 15.58
CA ALA A 54 -8.54 -3.29 16.77
C ALA A 54 -8.24 -1.83 16.43
N GLN A 55 -7.54 -1.59 15.32
CA GLN A 55 -7.22 -0.26 14.84
C GLN A 55 -8.48 0.53 14.38
N GLY A 56 -9.46 -0.16 13.82
CA GLY A 56 -10.74 0.46 13.40
C GLY A 56 -11.07 0.28 11.93
N VAL A 57 -10.11 0.35 11.02
CA VAL A 57 -10.34 0.19 9.56
C VAL A 57 -11.09 -1.12 9.26
N GLY A 58 -10.72 -2.21 9.91
CA GLY A 58 -11.40 -3.51 9.72
C GLY A 58 -12.82 -3.61 10.29
N ARG A 59 -13.43 -2.52 10.78
CA ARG A 59 -14.84 -2.44 11.22
C ARG A 59 -15.73 -1.82 10.16
N HIS A 60 -15.15 -1.21 9.13
CA HIS A 60 -15.85 -0.62 8.01
C HIS A 60 -16.21 -1.67 6.97
N SER A 61 -17.16 -1.34 6.10
CA SER A 61 -17.46 -2.14 4.91
C SER A 61 -16.27 -2.09 3.94
N ARG A 62 -16.23 -3.04 3.01
CA ARG A 62 -15.20 -3.05 1.95
C ARG A 62 -15.21 -1.74 1.17
N GLU A 63 -16.39 -1.26 0.83
CA GLU A 63 -16.62 -0.03 0.08
C GLU A 63 -16.10 1.20 0.85
N ASP A 64 -16.40 1.28 2.14
CA ASP A 64 -15.92 2.38 2.99
C ASP A 64 -14.39 2.36 3.13
N ILE A 65 -13.78 1.17 3.25
CA ILE A 65 -12.31 1.05 3.32
C ILE A 65 -11.68 1.58 2.05
N TYR A 66 -12.22 1.26 0.89
CA TYR A 66 -11.72 1.79 -0.37
C TYR A 66 -11.98 3.29 -0.52
N ALA A 67 -13.14 3.80 -0.12
CA ALA A 67 -13.42 5.23 -0.10
C ALA A 67 -12.42 6.02 0.78
N LEU A 68 -12.03 5.47 1.94
CA LEU A 68 -10.97 6.04 2.77
C LEU A 68 -9.62 6.08 2.03
N GLY A 69 -9.26 5.00 1.33
CA GLY A 69 -8.03 4.92 0.53
C GLY A 69 -8.02 5.89 -0.65
N GLU A 70 -9.13 6.02 -1.36
CA GLU A 70 -9.31 6.99 -2.45
C GLU A 70 -9.10 8.42 -1.95
N HIS A 71 -9.70 8.76 -0.80
CA HIS A 71 -9.51 10.05 -0.17
C HIS A 71 -8.04 10.32 0.19
N ASP A 72 -7.33 9.30 0.71
CA ASP A 72 -5.91 9.44 1.06
C ASP A 72 -5.02 9.62 -0.18
N ILE A 73 -5.30 8.89 -1.27
CA ILE A 73 -4.60 9.04 -2.55
C ILE A 73 -4.81 10.45 -3.13
N ALA A 74 -6.05 10.94 -3.14
CA ALA A 74 -6.36 12.29 -3.61
C ALA A 74 -5.66 13.36 -2.75
N ALA A 75 -5.59 13.17 -1.43
CA ALA A 75 -4.88 14.08 -0.54
C ALA A 75 -3.37 14.07 -0.79
N LEU A 76 -2.76 12.91 -1.05
CA LEU A 76 -1.35 12.80 -1.43
C LEU A 76 -1.09 13.49 -2.78
N ALA A 77 -1.93 13.26 -3.78
CA ALA A 77 -1.83 13.91 -5.07
C ALA A 77 -1.96 15.44 -4.97
N GLY A 78 -2.92 15.92 -4.19
CA GLY A 78 -3.10 17.35 -3.93
C GLY A 78 -1.94 17.98 -3.16
N ALA A 79 -1.38 17.28 -2.19
CA ALA A 79 -0.22 17.76 -1.43
C ALA A 79 1.06 17.83 -2.29
N LEU A 80 1.24 16.87 -3.20
CA LEU A 80 2.33 16.86 -4.17
C LEU A 80 2.15 18.00 -5.19
N GLY A 81 0.95 18.12 -5.77
CA GLY A 81 0.66 19.09 -6.82
C GLY A 81 1.61 18.94 -8.01
N ASP A 82 2.14 20.07 -8.50
CA ASP A 82 3.07 20.12 -9.62
C ASP A 82 4.56 20.05 -9.20
N LYS A 83 4.83 19.77 -7.91
CA LYS A 83 6.20 19.72 -7.37
C LYS A 83 6.88 18.40 -7.71
N ASP A 84 8.20 18.44 -7.79
CA ASP A 84 9.00 17.22 -7.96
C ASP A 84 8.95 16.31 -6.74
N PHE A 85 8.99 16.89 -5.53
CA PHE A 85 8.87 16.24 -4.24
C PHE A 85 7.90 17.00 -3.33
N PHE A 86 7.47 16.41 -2.21
CA PHE A 86 6.39 16.97 -1.38
C PHE A 86 6.64 18.40 -0.90
N PHE A 87 7.89 18.80 -0.71
CA PHE A 87 8.25 20.15 -0.25
C PHE A 87 9.09 20.95 -1.24
N GLY A 88 9.17 20.57 -2.50
CA GLY A 88 9.84 21.38 -3.53
C GLY A 88 10.62 20.56 -4.56
N ALA A 89 11.78 21.08 -4.96
CA ALA A 89 12.62 20.45 -5.98
C ALA A 89 13.55 19.35 -5.43
N ASP A 90 13.81 19.36 -4.13
CA ASP A 90 14.71 18.41 -3.48
C ASP A 90 13.93 17.44 -2.57
N PRO A 91 14.31 16.16 -2.50
CA PRO A 91 13.67 15.19 -1.63
C PRO A 91 13.99 15.48 -0.15
N CYS A 92 13.05 15.14 0.72
CA CYS A 92 13.18 15.30 2.17
C CYS A 92 12.65 14.08 2.93
N GLY A 93 12.68 14.13 4.26
CA GLY A 93 12.20 13.03 5.11
C GLY A 93 10.74 12.63 4.87
N THR A 94 9.88 13.57 4.44
CA THR A 94 8.49 13.25 4.08
C THR A 94 8.44 12.33 2.85
N ASP A 95 9.31 12.55 1.87
CA ASP A 95 9.36 11.70 0.68
C ASP A 95 9.80 10.27 1.03
N ALA A 96 10.72 10.11 1.97
CA ALA A 96 11.11 8.80 2.47
C ALA A 96 9.94 8.04 3.13
N VAL A 97 9.00 8.74 3.76
CA VAL A 97 7.79 8.15 4.35
C VAL A 97 6.72 7.91 3.29
N THR A 98 6.48 8.85 2.38
CA THR A 98 5.34 8.77 1.44
C THR A 98 5.62 7.88 0.23
N TYR A 99 6.86 7.82 -0.23
CA TYR A 99 7.23 6.99 -1.39
C TYR A 99 6.81 5.52 -1.28
N PRO A 100 7.09 4.79 -0.17
CA PRO A 100 6.68 3.39 -0.06
C PRO A 100 5.17 3.18 -0.16
N PHE A 101 4.35 4.13 0.25
CA PHE A 101 2.90 4.06 0.14
C PHE A 101 2.44 4.27 -1.30
N ILE A 102 3.03 5.25 -2.01
CA ILE A 102 2.73 5.51 -3.42
C ILE A 102 3.23 4.35 -4.30
N GLU A 103 4.44 3.85 -4.06
CA GLU A 103 4.95 2.65 -4.71
C GLU A 103 4.02 1.46 -4.47
N GLY A 104 3.60 1.28 -3.21
CA GLY A 104 2.73 0.17 -2.81
C GLY A 104 1.36 0.19 -3.47
N VAL A 105 0.72 1.35 -3.63
CA VAL A 105 -0.60 1.45 -4.28
C VAL A 105 -0.50 1.31 -5.80
N LEU A 106 0.62 1.72 -6.40
CA LEU A 106 0.88 1.60 -7.85
C LEU A 106 1.44 0.23 -8.25
N MET A 107 1.53 -0.73 -7.33
CA MET A 107 2.04 -2.07 -7.60
C MET A 107 1.03 -2.92 -8.38
N GLU A 108 1.25 -3.12 -9.67
CA GLU A 108 0.35 -3.88 -10.55
C GLU A 108 0.23 -5.37 -10.20
N ALA A 109 1.24 -5.93 -9.53
CA ALA A 109 1.20 -7.31 -9.07
C ALA A 109 0.10 -7.58 -8.03
N LEU A 110 -0.35 -6.53 -7.32
CA LEU A 110 -1.39 -6.59 -6.28
C LEU A 110 -2.56 -5.66 -6.65
N PRO A 111 -3.39 -6.05 -7.64
CA PRO A 111 -4.47 -5.22 -8.12
C PRO A 111 -5.48 -4.89 -7.02
N SER A 112 -5.99 -3.66 -7.06
CA SER A 112 -7.07 -3.19 -6.20
C SER A 112 -7.78 -2.02 -6.87
N PRO A 113 -9.00 -1.64 -6.45
CA PRO A 113 -9.64 -0.41 -6.92
C PRO A 113 -8.75 0.84 -6.74
N LEU A 114 -7.90 0.87 -5.71
CA LEU A 114 -6.99 1.99 -5.44
C LEU A 114 -5.89 2.14 -6.50
N LEU A 115 -5.51 1.08 -7.20
CA LEU A 115 -4.54 1.16 -8.29
C LEU A 115 -5.05 2.06 -9.42
N GLU A 116 -6.32 1.89 -9.82
CA GLU A 116 -6.91 2.71 -10.89
C GLU A 116 -7.09 4.16 -10.43
N VAL A 117 -7.46 4.38 -9.18
CA VAL A 117 -7.51 5.71 -8.59
C VAL A 117 -6.13 6.37 -8.60
N ALA A 118 -5.08 5.66 -8.15
CA ALA A 118 -3.72 6.20 -8.15
C ALA A 118 -3.21 6.50 -9.57
N LYS A 119 -3.53 5.65 -10.56
CA LYS A 119 -3.20 5.88 -11.97
C LYS A 119 -3.91 7.12 -12.56
N SER A 120 -5.06 7.49 -12.02
CA SER A 120 -5.77 8.72 -12.46
C SER A 120 -5.04 10.01 -12.07
N PHE A 121 -4.01 9.92 -11.21
CA PHE A 121 -3.13 11.03 -10.83
C PHE A 121 -1.72 10.84 -11.41
N PRO A 122 -1.43 11.29 -12.65
CA PRO A 122 -0.13 11.08 -13.30
C PRO A 122 1.06 11.60 -12.49
N ALA A 123 0.85 12.66 -11.69
CA ALA A 123 1.87 13.22 -10.80
C ALA A 123 2.41 12.20 -9.80
N LEU A 124 1.57 11.29 -9.27
CA LEU A 124 2.00 10.25 -8.34
C LEU A 124 2.90 9.21 -9.02
N ALA A 125 2.58 8.81 -10.27
CA ALA A 125 3.42 7.90 -11.03
C ALA A 125 4.78 8.54 -11.37
N ALA A 126 4.77 9.80 -11.84
CA ALA A 126 6.00 10.53 -12.12
C ALA A 126 6.87 10.75 -10.87
N TYR A 127 6.25 11.04 -9.73
CA TYR A 127 6.94 11.14 -8.44
C TYR A 127 7.59 9.80 -8.04
N ARG A 128 6.82 8.69 -8.12
CA ARG A 128 7.36 7.35 -7.86
C ARG A 128 8.59 7.06 -8.71
N ASP A 129 8.52 7.34 -10.00
CA ASP A 129 9.60 7.04 -10.94
C ASP A 129 10.84 7.88 -10.65
N ARG A 130 10.68 9.16 -10.25
CA ARG A 130 11.79 10.01 -9.78
C ARG A 130 12.45 9.45 -8.52
N CYS A 131 11.66 9.06 -7.52
CA CYS A 131 12.18 8.47 -6.30
C CYS A 131 12.92 7.15 -6.57
N ARG A 132 12.38 6.29 -7.45
CA ARG A 132 13.04 5.04 -7.85
C ARG A 132 14.38 5.31 -8.53
N ALA A 133 14.42 6.23 -9.48
CA ALA A 133 15.65 6.59 -10.16
C ALA A 133 16.71 7.18 -9.21
N LEU A 134 16.27 7.92 -8.19
CA LEU A 134 17.17 8.56 -7.23
C LEU A 134 17.73 7.58 -6.18
N TRP A 135 16.87 6.68 -5.66
CA TRP A 135 17.24 5.87 -4.49
C TRP A 135 17.51 4.40 -4.81
N PHE A 136 17.07 3.92 -5.97
CA PHE A 136 17.10 2.50 -6.33
C PHE A 136 17.61 2.28 -7.77
N ALA A 137 18.44 3.18 -8.30
CA ALA A 137 18.96 3.13 -9.67
C ALA A 137 19.73 1.84 -10.01
N GLU A 138 20.22 1.13 -8.98
CA GLU A 138 21.04 -0.09 -9.12
C GLU A 138 20.25 -1.39 -8.85
N LEU A 139 18.91 -1.29 -8.60
CA LEU A 139 18.03 -2.44 -8.40
C LEU A 139 17.18 -2.71 -9.64
#